data_22508a73e4fa795011179c47209eb7f9
#
_entry.id   22508a73e4fa795011179c47209eb7f9
#
_cell.length_a   1.000
_cell.length_b   1.000
_cell.length_c   1.000
_cell.angle_alpha   90.00
_cell.angle_beta   90.00
_cell.angle_gamma   90.00
#
_symmetry.space_group_name_H-M   'P 1'
#
loop_
_entity.id
_entity.type
_entity.pdbx_description
1 polymer ?
#
loop_
_entity_poly.entity_id
_entity_poly.type
_entity_poly.pdbx_seq_one_letter_code
_entity_poly.pdbx_strand_id
1 'polypeptide(L)'
;ATVASTTSSIAVDIACDKEDTKNLLEAQSIPIPKGKIIRDEDDLKESIEDLGYPLVIKPLNGNHGRGATINIINWDQAVEALAVAKKISRSVIVEKYITGYDHRILVINYKFICAAQRKPAAVVGDGKSTIQQLVDAVNTDPRRGYGHENVLTSIKIDEMTQNILEEKSLTLNSVLKKGEELFLKRTANLSTGGTATDVTDIVHPYNVFMCERIARIVGLDICGIDIMTPDISEPLTETGGAVLEVNAAPGFRMHIAPTEGLPRNVAEPVVDMLYPPGSNYRIPIIAVTGTNGKTTTTRLIAHIAKTCGYKVGFTTTDGIYIQNQMLQRGDCTGPQSAEFVLKDPTVDFAVLETARGGILRAGLGFHRCDIAVVTNVAADHLGLKGINTLEEMAKVKAVVPESVQPNGYAILNADDDLVSNMGRNLDCKVAYFSLDENNPLIKSHCENGGLAAILENGFVTICKGTWKLRVHKVINIPLTFSGKAVFMIQNILPAILSAFIRNFKIEDIRLALETFIPSPVQTPGRMNMFQFKKFTVMVDYAHNPAGFQAIARFLEKVDAKPKVGVIAGVGDR
;
A
#
# COMPACT_ATOMS: atom_id res chain seq x y z
N ALA A 1 -6.94 -3.24 9.47
CA ALA A 1 -7.30 -4.66 9.40
C ALA A 1 -6.02 -5.50 9.32
N THR A 2 -6.01 -6.60 10.04
CA THR A 2 -4.86 -7.54 10.09
C THR A 2 -5.16 -8.85 9.32
N VAL A 3 -6.09 -8.79 8.37
CA VAL A 3 -6.36 -9.83 7.38
C VAL A 3 -5.68 -9.38 6.08
N ALA A 4 -4.78 -10.21 5.55
CA ALA A 4 -3.99 -9.95 4.36
C ALA A 4 -4.61 -10.58 3.10
N SER A 5 -4.09 -10.24 1.93
CA SER A 5 -4.51 -10.88 0.66
C SER A 5 -4.14 -12.37 0.59
N THR A 6 -3.21 -12.82 1.42
CA THR A 6 -2.76 -14.21 1.54
C THR A 6 -3.56 -15.01 2.57
N THR A 7 -4.37 -14.35 3.42
CA THR A 7 -5.15 -14.98 4.46
C THR A 7 -6.34 -15.75 3.86
N SER A 8 -6.45 -17.04 4.16
CA SER A 8 -7.57 -17.88 3.75
C SER A 8 -8.87 -17.47 4.44
N SER A 9 -9.96 -17.26 3.68
CA SER A 9 -11.30 -17.02 4.26
C SER A 9 -11.79 -18.21 5.08
N ILE A 10 -11.48 -19.44 4.65
CA ILE A 10 -11.81 -20.67 5.39
C ILE A 10 -11.13 -20.68 6.75
N ALA A 11 -9.85 -20.28 6.82
CA ALA A 11 -9.11 -20.18 8.09
C ALA A 11 -9.71 -19.12 9.02
N VAL A 12 -10.19 -18.01 8.46
CA VAL A 12 -10.89 -16.96 9.22
C VAL A 12 -12.21 -17.49 9.77
N ASP A 13 -13.00 -18.22 8.96
CA ASP A 13 -14.27 -18.79 9.37
C ASP A 13 -14.07 -19.83 10.49
N ILE A 14 -13.07 -20.72 10.38
CA ILE A 14 -12.68 -21.67 11.43
C ILE A 14 -12.33 -20.92 12.73
N ALA A 15 -11.49 -19.89 12.64
CA ALA A 15 -11.10 -19.13 13.83
C ALA A 15 -12.25 -18.35 14.48
N CYS A 16 -13.28 -18.00 13.71
CA CYS A 16 -14.51 -17.37 14.22
C CYS A 16 -15.45 -18.36 14.91
N ASP A 17 -15.35 -19.65 14.58
CA ASP A 17 -16.12 -20.70 15.23
C ASP A 17 -15.30 -21.34 16.38
N LYS A 18 -15.78 -21.11 17.63
CA LYS A 18 -15.07 -21.58 18.82
C LYS A 18 -15.09 -23.09 18.98
N GLU A 19 -16.13 -23.75 18.50
CA GLU A 19 -16.28 -25.19 18.58
C GLU A 19 -15.37 -25.88 17.56
N ASP A 20 -15.42 -25.44 16.30
CA ASP A 20 -14.59 -25.96 15.23
C ASP A 20 -13.10 -25.76 15.55
N THR A 21 -12.72 -24.55 16.03
CA THR A 21 -11.34 -24.29 16.46
C THR A 21 -10.89 -25.23 17.57
N LYS A 22 -11.74 -25.43 18.61
CA LYS A 22 -11.40 -26.33 19.72
C LYS A 22 -11.25 -27.77 19.28
N ASN A 23 -12.22 -28.29 18.52
CA ASN A 23 -12.17 -29.66 18.01
C ASN A 23 -10.90 -29.90 17.17
N LEU A 24 -10.54 -28.93 16.33
CA LEU A 24 -9.34 -29.00 15.51
C LEU A 24 -8.05 -28.99 16.35
N LEU A 25 -7.98 -28.16 17.38
CA LEU A 25 -6.83 -28.09 18.28
C LEU A 25 -6.72 -29.33 19.18
N GLU A 26 -7.83 -29.83 19.72
CA GLU A 26 -7.89 -31.03 20.55
C GLU A 26 -7.42 -32.27 19.78
N ALA A 27 -7.90 -32.45 18.55
CA ALA A 27 -7.48 -33.53 17.66
C ALA A 27 -5.98 -33.54 17.38
N GLN A 28 -5.31 -32.40 17.59
CA GLN A 28 -3.87 -32.23 17.41
C GLN A 28 -3.10 -32.15 18.74
N SER A 29 -3.73 -32.55 19.86
CA SER A 29 -3.15 -32.57 21.20
C SER A 29 -2.62 -31.21 21.69
N ILE A 30 -3.29 -30.12 21.26
CA ILE A 30 -3.05 -28.78 21.81
C ILE A 30 -3.83 -28.68 23.12
N PRO A 31 -3.21 -28.21 24.23
CA PRO A 31 -3.92 -27.99 25.48
C PRO A 31 -5.02 -26.94 25.33
N ILE A 32 -6.27 -27.34 25.47
CA ILE A 32 -7.46 -26.50 25.50
C ILE A 32 -8.25 -26.74 26.79
N PRO A 33 -9.08 -25.79 27.25
CA PRO A 33 -9.98 -26.05 28.36
C PRO A 33 -10.92 -27.20 28.01
N LYS A 34 -10.86 -28.29 28.78
CA LYS A 34 -11.84 -29.38 28.63
C LYS A 34 -13.23 -28.86 28.88
N GLY A 35 -14.19 -29.17 28.02
CA GLY A 35 -15.54 -28.66 28.14
C GLY A 35 -16.55 -29.48 27.35
N LYS A 36 -17.82 -29.24 27.65
CA LYS A 36 -18.98 -29.86 27.00
C LYS A 36 -20.04 -28.81 26.68
N ILE A 37 -20.75 -29.01 25.60
CA ILE A 37 -21.98 -28.25 25.31
C ILE A 37 -23.13 -28.84 26.10
N ILE A 38 -23.84 -28.01 26.83
CA ILE A 38 -24.98 -28.36 27.69
C ILE A 38 -26.26 -27.67 27.23
N ARG A 39 -27.39 -28.36 27.43
CA ARG A 39 -28.71 -27.87 27.05
C ARG A 39 -29.60 -27.62 28.25
N ASP A 40 -29.39 -28.36 29.33
CA ASP A 40 -30.20 -28.33 30.54
C ASP A 40 -29.38 -28.61 31.81
N GLU A 41 -30.07 -28.74 32.95
CA GLU A 41 -29.42 -28.97 34.23
C GLU A 41 -28.90 -30.41 34.38
N ASP A 42 -29.49 -31.37 33.66
CA ASP A 42 -29.01 -32.77 33.66
C ASP A 42 -27.67 -32.87 32.95
N ASP A 43 -27.55 -32.25 31.77
CA ASP A 43 -26.26 -32.12 31.05
C ASP A 43 -25.20 -31.38 31.91
N LEU A 44 -25.64 -30.33 32.64
CA LEU A 44 -24.77 -29.58 33.55
C LEU A 44 -24.23 -30.49 34.65
N LYS A 45 -25.08 -31.27 35.30
CA LYS A 45 -24.69 -32.16 36.40
C LYS A 45 -23.68 -33.21 35.94
N GLU A 46 -23.94 -33.87 34.80
CA GLU A 46 -22.96 -34.81 34.21
C GLU A 46 -21.64 -34.13 33.89
N SER A 47 -21.68 -32.91 33.35
CA SER A 47 -20.49 -32.15 33.01
C SER A 47 -19.66 -31.77 34.26
N ILE A 48 -20.33 -31.48 35.38
CA ILE A 48 -19.65 -31.15 36.65
C ILE A 48 -19.00 -32.42 37.23
N GLU A 49 -19.62 -33.56 37.14
CA GLU A 49 -19.05 -34.86 37.59
C GLU A 49 -17.74 -35.17 36.83
N ASP A 50 -17.72 -34.90 35.51
CA ASP A 50 -16.56 -35.19 34.67
C ASP A 50 -15.44 -34.16 34.82
N LEU A 51 -15.78 -32.84 34.87
CA LEU A 51 -14.79 -31.75 34.83
C LEU A 51 -14.32 -31.32 36.22
N GLY A 52 -15.15 -31.46 37.24
CA GLY A 52 -14.94 -30.94 38.58
C GLY A 52 -14.84 -29.42 38.62
N TYR A 53 -14.98 -28.84 39.81
CA TYR A 53 -14.79 -27.40 40.02
C TYR A 53 -13.31 -27.00 40.04
N PRO A 54 -12.97 -25.72 39.79
CA PRO A 54 -13.83 -24.62 39.34
C PRO A 54 -14.13 -24.70 37.84
N LEU A 55 -15.26 -24.04 37.43
CA LEU A 55 -15.77 -24.09 36.07
C LEU A 55 -15.99 -22.67 35.48
N VAL A 56 -16.14 -22.66 34.18
CA VAL A 56 -16.65 -21.50 33.40
C VAL A 56 -17.92 -21.95 32.67
N ILE A 57 -18.97 -21.14 32.74
CA ILE A 57 -20.19 -21.33 31.96
C ILE A 57 -20.40 -20.10 31.08
N LYS A 58 -20.56 -20.32 29.79
CA LYS A 58 -20.69 -19.23 28.81
C LYS A 58 -21.59 -19.61 27.65
N PRO A 59 -22.29 -18.63 27.01
CA PRO A 59 -23.05 -18.89 25.79
C PRO A 59 -22.12 -19.31 24.65
N LEU A 60 -22.51 -20.27 23.81
CA LEU A 60 -21.74 -20.73 22.65
C LEU A 60 -21.48 -19.56 21.68
N ASN A 61 -22.49 -18.75 21.38
CA ASN A 61 -22.47 -17.65 20.42
C ASN A 61 -22.36 -16.27 21.09
N GLY A 62 -21.59 -16.14 22.19
CA GLY A 62 -21.40 -14.89 22.92
C GLY A 62 -20.10 -14.17 22.53
N ASN A 63 -20.19 -12.83 22.33
CA ASN A 63 -19.02 -11.98 22.08
C ASN A 63 -18.71 -11.08 23.31
N HIS A 64 -17.45 -10.74 23.49
CA HIS A 64 -16.97 -9.82 24.53
C HIS A 64 -17.26 -10.24 25.97
N GLY A 65 -17.39 -11.55 26.25
CA GLY A 65 -17.64 -12.06 27.60
C GLY A 65 -19.07 -11.87 28.14
N ARG A 66 -20.02 -11.47 27.28
CA ARG A 66 -21.43 -11.34 27.70
C ARG A 66 -22.02 -12.69 28.09
N GLY A 67 -22.60 -12.77 29.29
CA GLY A 67 -23.21 -13.97 29.82
C GLY A 67 -22.24 -15.09 30.23
N ALA A 68 -20.94 -14.82 30.23
CA ALA A 68 -19.94 -15.75 30.77
C ALA A 68 -19.78 -15.54 32.29
N THR A 69 -19.88 -16.64 33.03
CA THR A 69 -19.58 -16.70 34.47
C THR A 69 -18.35 -17.56 34.65
N ILE A 70 -17.35 -17.03 35.36
CA ILE A 70 -16.04 -17.67 35.58
C ILE A 70 -15.87 -18.02 37.07
N ASN A 71 -14.96 -18.96 37.33
CA ASN A 71 -14.61 -19.41 38.69
C ASN A 71 -15.82 -19.88 39.51
N ILE A 72 -16.66 -20.69 38.91
CA ILE A 72 -17.81 -21.32 39.53
C ILE A 72 -17.31 -22.47 40.40
N ILE A 73 -17.66 -22.47 41.67
CA ILE A 73 -17.10 -23.40 42.68
C ILE A 73 -18.16 -24.28 43.33
N ASN A 74 -19.44 -24.07 43.05
CA ASN A 74 -20.53 -24.88 43.62
C ASN A 74 -21.72 -24.97 42.63
N TRP A 75 -22.68 -25.86 42.96
CA TRP A 75 -23.85 -26.12 42.16
C TRP A 75 -24.76 -24.92 41.97
N ASP A 76 -25.04 -24.16 43.05
CA ASP A 76 -25.97 -23.03 43.00
C ASP A 76 -25.47 -21.97 42.03
N GLN A 77 -24.19 -21.65 42.09
CA GLN A 77 -23.54 -20.75 41.12
C GLN A 77 -23.59 -21.29 39.70
N ALA A 78 -23.48 -22.60 39.52
CA ALA A 78 -23.51 -23.24 38.18
C ALA A 78 -24.92 -23.13 37.57
N VAL A 79 -25.96 -23.33 38.33
CA VAL A 79 -27.37 -23.21 37.86
C VAL A 79 -27.71 -21.76 37.55
N GLU A 80 -27.28 -20.80 38.40
CA GLU A 80 -27.45 -19.38 38.10
C GLU A 80 -26.71 -18.96 36.84
N ALA A 81 -25.48 -19.40 36.67
CA ALA A 81 -24.65 -19.14 35.48
C ALA A 81 -25.28 -19.72 34.19
N LEU A 82 -25.85 -20.94 34.28
CA LEU A 82 -26.58 -21.53 33.17
C LEU A 82 -27.80 -20.69 32.78
N ALA A 83 -28.57 -20.23 33.76
CA ALA A 83 -29.74 -19.39 33.51
C ALA A 83 -29.34 -18.03 32.86
N VAL A 84 -28.22 -17.42 33.25
CA VAL A 84 -27.68 -16.21 32.64
C VAL A 84 -27.23 -16.47 31.19
N ALA A 85 -26.47 -17.52 30.96
CA ALA A 85 -25.98 -17.88 29.64
C ALA A 85 -27.11 -18.21 28.66
N LYS A 86 -28.14 -18.89 29.10
CA LYS A 86 -29.35 -19.27 28.32
C LYS A 86 -30.18 -18.07 27.85
N LYS A 87 -30.11 -16.92 28.53
CA LYS A 87 -30.76 -15.69 28.05
C LYS A 87 -30.14 -15.17 26.76
N ILE A 88 -28.90 -15.56 26.43
CA ILE A 88 -28.14 -15.08 25.28
C ILE A 88 -28.07 -16.14 24.18
N SER A 89 -27.87 -17.41 24.53
CA SER A 89 -27.76 -18.50 23.56
C SER A 89 -28.49 -19.76 24.06
N ARG A 90 -29.13 -20.47 23.13
CA ARG A 90 -29.77 -21.77 23.45
C ARG A 90 -28.74 -22.84 23.82
N SER A 91 -27.57 -22.79 23.22
CA SER A 91 -26.44 -23.69 23.51
C SER A 91 -25.45 -22.98 24.42
N VAL A 92 -25.05 -23.64 25.49
CA VAL A 92 -24.15 -23.13 26.53
C VAL A 92 -22.97 -24.08 26.63
N ILE A 93 -21.77 -23.54 26.80
CA ILE A 93 -20.56 -24.33 27.05
C ILE A 93 -20.23 -24.26 28.53
N VAL A 94 -19.96 -25.44 29.12
CA VAL A 94 -19.29 -25.60 30.42
C VAL A 94 -17.86 -26.02 30.19
N GLU A 95 -16.91 -25.32 30.80
CA GLU A 95 -15.48 -25.61 30.66
C GLU A 95 -14.77 -25.63 32.01
N LYS A 96 -13.68 -26.39 32.09
CA LYS A 96 -12.76 -26.30 33.21
C LYS A 96 -12.18 -24.89 33.28
N TYR A 97 -12.23 -24.27 34.45
CA TYR A 97 -11.59 -22.98 34.66
C TYR A 97 -10.06 -23.13 34.71
N ILE A 98 -9.38 -22.41 33.88
CA ILE A 98 -7.92 -22.38 33.84
C ILE A 98 -7.44 -21.18 34.67
N THR A 99 -6.60 -21.44 35.64
CA THR A 99 -6.00 -20.40 36.50
C THR A 99 -4.74 -19.84 35.85
N GLY A 100 -4.42 -18.59 36.13
CA GLY A 100 -3.20 -17.95 35.68
C GLY A 100 -3.40 -16.57 35.09
N TYR A 101 -2.45 -16.19 34.25
CA TYR A 101 -2.42 -14.90 33.57
C TYR A 101 -2.80 -15.05 32.12
N ASP A 102 -3.47 -14.03 31.60
CA ASP A 102 -3.90 -13.96 30.20
C ASP A 102 -2.74 -13.47 29.33
N HIS A 103 -2.38 -14.24 28.31
CA HIS A 103 -1.32 -13.91 27.38
C HIS A 103 -1.86 -13.87 25.95
N ARG A 104 -1.48 -12.83 25.21
CA ARG A 104 -1.69 -12.73 23.77
C ARG A 104 -0.36 -13.02 23.05
N ILE A 105 -0.33 -14.11 22.30
CA ILE A 105 0.79 -14.44 21.42
C ILE A 105 0.45 -13.98 20.01
N LEU A 106 1.40 -13.32 19.34
CA LEU A 106 1.28 -12.91 17.95
C LEU A 106 2.16 -13.77 17.06
N VAL A 107 1.53 -14.38 16.06
CA VAL A 107 2.20 -15.18 15.02
C VAL A 107 1.97 -14.49 13.67
N ILE A 108 3.03 -14.29 12.88
CA ILE A 108 2.99 -13.72 11.54
C ILE A 108 3.82 -14.61 10.62
N ASN A 109 3.30 -14.92 9.45
CA ASN A 109 3.91 -15.84 8.49
C ASN A 109 4.29 -17.20 9.13
N TYR A 110 3.39 -17.69 10.01
CA TYR A 110 3.56 -18.93 10.77
C TYR A 110 4.80 -18.95 11.67
N LYS A 111 5.29 -17.76 12.09
CA LYS A 111 6.40 -17.57 12.99
C LYS A 111 5.97 -16.76 14.20
N PHE A 112 6.40 -17.20 15.37
CA PHE A 112 6.25 -16.43 16.59
C PHE A 112 6.97 -15.08 16.46
N ILE A 113 6.28 -13.99 16.81
CA ILE A 113 6.84 -12.65 16.74
C ILE A 113 7.00 -12.05 18.14
N CYS A 114 5.95 -12.08 18.94
CA CYS A 114 5.97 -11.51 20.28
C CYS A 114 4.81 -12.01 21.14
N ALA A 115 4.93 -11.76 22.44
CA ALA A 115 3.94 -12.10 23.45
C ALA A 115 3.71 -10.94 24.41
N ALA A 116 2.46 -10.74 24.82
CA ALA A 116 2.08 -9.76 25.82
C ALA A 116 1.21 -10.42 26.89
N GLN A 117 1.56 -10.24 28.15
CA GLN A 117 0.71 -10.56 29.29
C GLN A 117 -0.31 -9.42 29.44
N ARG A 118 -1.59 -9.76 29.43
CA ARG A 118 -2.67 -8.78 29.57
C ARG A 118 -3.21 -8.78 30.99
N LYS A 119 -3.57 -7.59 31.46
CA LYS A 119 -4.14 -7.41 32.79
C LYS A 119 -5.43 -6.58 32.66
N PRO A 120 -6.52 -7.00 33.32
CA PRO A 120 -7.76 -6.22 33.34
C PRO A 120 -7.54 -4.81 33.91
N ALA A 121 -8.42 -3.88 33.59
CA ALA A 121 -8.41 -2.55 34.20
C ALA A 121 -8.47 -2.68 35.70
N ALA A 122 -7.51 -2.07 36.40
CA ALA A 122 -7.38 -2.13 37.86
C ALA A 122 -6.99 -0.77 38.44
N VAL A 123 -7.26 -0.60 39.72
CA VAL A 123 -6.72 0.49 40.54
C VAL A 123 -6.01 -0.10 41.76
N VAL A 124 -5.01 0.60 42.26
CA VAL A 124 -4.26 0.21 43.46
C VAL A 124 -4.55 1.22 44.57
N GLY A 125 -5.00 0.73 45.71
CA GLY A 125 -5.29 1.55 46.87
C GLY A 125 -4.06 2.27 47.42
N ASP A 126 -4.23 3.52 47.78
CA ASP A 126 -3.23 4.35 48.50
C ASP A 126 -3.52 4.50 50.00
N GLY A 127 -4.66 3.96 50.43
CA GLY A 127 -5.16 4.07 51.81
C GLY A 127 -5.85 5.39 52.14
N LYS A 128 -6.12 6.25 51.15
CA LYS A 128 -6.69 7.61 51.34
C LYS A 128 -7.73 7.96 50.29
N SER A 129 -7.45 7.69 49.02
CA SER A 129 -8.32 8.07 47.91
C SER A 129 -9.48 7.10 47.73
N THR A 130 -10.63 7.61 47.31
CA THR A 130 -11.75 6.75 46.91
C THR A 130 -11.47 6.03 45.59
N ILE A 131 -12.19 4.95 45.33
CA ILE A 131 -12.07 4.20 44.06
C ILE A 131 -12.27 5.13 42.84
N GLN A 132 -13.25 6.06 42.91
CA GLN A 132 -13.45 7.05 41.84
C GLN A 132 -12.20 7.91 41.64
N GLN A 133 -11.63 8.44 42.73
CA GLN A 133 -10.42 9.28 42.63
C GLN A 133 -9.22 8.49 42.09
N LEU A 134 -9.08 7.20 42.43
CA LEU A 134 -8.04 6.35 41.88
C LEU A 134 -8.23 6.11 40.39
N VAL A 135 -9.47 5.90 39.92
CA VAL A 135 -9.77 5.77 38.47
C VAL A 135 -9.44 7.07 37.74
N ASP A 136 -9.87 8.22 38.30
CA ASP A 136 -9.59 9.53 37.72
C ASP A 136 -8.06 9.77 37.63
N ALA A 137 -7.31 9.44 38.66
CA ALA A 137 -5.85 9.52 38.68
C ALA A 137 -5.20 8.64 37.61
N VAL A 138 -5.64 7.38 37.46
CA VAL A 138 -5.15 6.49 36.41
C VAL A 138 -5.47 7.04 35.00
N ASN A 139 -6.62 7.68 34.83
CA ASN A 139 -7.03 8.26 33.58
C ASN A 139 -6.28 9.57 33.20
N THR A 140 -5.52 10.18 34.14
CA THR A 140 -4.66 11.33 33.85
C THR A 140 -3.39 10.94 33.05
N ASP A 141 -3.05 9.67 32.93
CA ASP A 141 -1.94 9.21 32.12
C ASP A 141 -2.13 9.68 30.66
N PRO A 142 -1.21 10.50 30.09
CA PRO A 142 -1.35 11.06 28.75
C PRO A 142 -1.41 9.99 27.64
N ARG A 143 -1.01 8.75 27.94
CA ARG A 143 -1.16 7.62 27.03
C ARG A 143 -2.59 7.11 26.93
N ARG A 144 -3.49 7.49 27.87
CA ARG A 144 -4.89 7.09 27.90
C ARG A 144 -5.77 8.08 27.13
N GLY A 145 -6.74 7.56 26.41
CA GLY A 145 -7.69 8.35 25.64
C GLY A 145 -9.01 7.64 25.41
N TYR A 146 -9.88 8.27 24.62
CA TYR A 146 -11.17 7.71 24.27
C TYR A 146 -11.01 6.68 23.13
N GLY A 147 -11.58 5.50 23.30
CA GLY A 147 -11.59 4.46 22.24
C GLY A 147 -10.19 4.01 21.84
N HIS A 148 -9.81 4.32 20.60
CA HIS A 148 -8.52 3.92 20.00
C HIS A 148 -7.64 5.12 19.61
N GLU A 149 -7.94 6.31 20.10
CA GLU A 149 -7.19 7.54 19.76
C GLU A 149 -5.77 7.53 20.35
N ASN A 150 -5.63 6.96 21.55
CA ASN A 150 -4.34 6.87 22.24
C ASN A 150 -3.88 5.42 22.39
N VAL A 151 -2.65 5.25 22.86
CA VAL A 151 -2.01 3.94 23.10
C VAL A 151 -2.81 3.11 24.10
N LEU A 152 -3.29 3.72 25.17
CA LEU A 152 -4.15 3.11 26.20
C LEU A 152 -5.56 3.70 26.14
N THR A 153 -6.54 2.91 26.55
CA THR A 153 -7.93 3.36 26.67
C THR A 153 -8.21 3.79 28.09
N SER A 154 -8.97 4.86 28.28
CA SER A 154 -9.42 5.30 29.59
C SER A 154 -10.35 4.28 30.24
N ILE A 155 -10.20 4.08 31.55
CA ILE A 155 -11.08 3.21 32.32
C ILE A 155 -12.44 3.90 32.43
N LYS A 156 -13.50 3.21 31.97
CA LYS A 156 -14.89 3.68 32.12
C LYS A 156 -15.57 2.93 33.24
N ILE A 157 -16.28 3.67 34.08
CA ILE A 157 -17.18 3.13 35.09
C ILE A 157 -18.52 2.85 34.40
N ASP A 158 -18.80 1.59 34.18
CA ASP A 158 -20.02 1.09 33.55
C ASP A 158 -20.73 0.09 34.46
N GLU A 159 -21.83 -0.48 34.01
CA GLU A 159 -22.63 -1.45 34.75
C GLU A 159 -21.79 -2.65 35.23
N MET A 160 -20.86 -3.14 34.41
CA MET A 160 -19.95 -4.24 34.78
C MET A 160 -19.06 -3.82 35.96
N THR A 161 -18.54 -2.58 35.98
CA THR A 161 -17.74 -2.06 37.08
C THR A 161 -18.58 -1.98 38.36
N GLN A 162 -19.83 -1.52 38.25
CA GLN A 162 -20.75 -1.41 39.41
C GLN A 162 -21.05 -2.81 39.98
N ASN A 163 -21.35 -3.79 39.15
CA ASN A 163 -21.60 -5.17 39.59
C ASN A 163 -20.39 -5.77 40.33
N ILE A 164 -19.15 -5.52 39.83
CA ILE A 164 -17.94 -5.98 40.52
C ILE A 164 -17.76 -5.33 41.88
N LEU A 165 -18.09 -4.05 42.01
CA LEU A 165 -18.04 -3.35 43.29
C LEU A 165 -19.10 -3.89 44.28
N GLU A 166 -20.33 -4.12 43.82
CA GLU A 166 -21.43 -4.69 44.61
C GLU A 166 -21.08 -6.10 45.12
N GLU A 167 -20.56 -6.98 44.24
CA GLU A 167 -20.11 -8.34 44.62
C GLU A 167 -19.08 -8.31 45.77
N LYS A 168 -18.25 -7.27 45.80
CA LYS A 168 -17.23 -7.09 46.85
C LYS A 168 -17.70 -6.22 48.02
N SER A 169 -18.98 -5.84 48.06
CA SER A 169 -19.54 -4.94 49.06
C SER A 169 -18.80 -3.58 49.10
N LEU A 170 -18.37 -3.08 47.94
CA LEU A 170 -17.67 -1.81 47.74
C LEU A 170 -18.57 -0.84 46.98
N THR A 171 -18.26 0.46 47.10
CA THR A 171 -18.84 1.53 46.28
C THR A 171 -17.73 2.39 45.70
N LEU A 172 -18.04 3.27 44.75
CA LEU A 172 -17.06 4.23 44.19
C LEU A 172 -16.45 5.15 45.27
N ASN A 173 -17.12 5.34 46.37
CA ASN A 173 -16.66 6.14 47.52
C ASN A 173 -15.83 5.31 48.53
N SER A 174 -15.73 4.00 48.37
CA SER A 174 -14.91 3.16 49.23
C SER A 174 -13.42 3.47 49.06
N VAL A 175 -12.67 3.37 50.18
CA VAL A 175 -11.22 3.58 50.21
C VAL A 175 -10.55 2.19 50.35
N LEU A 176 -9.70 1.82 49.41
CA LEU A 176 -8.93 0.58 49.43
C LEU A 176 -7.74 0.70 50.36
N LYS A 177 -7.33 -0.41 50.99
CA LYS A 177 -6.09 -0.45 51.77
C LYS A 177 -4.88 -0.14 50.86
N LYS A 178 -3.83 0.42 51.44
CA LYS A 178 -2.61 0.72 50.73
C LYS A 178 -2.01 -0.57 50.12
N GLY A 179 -1.78 -0.57 48.79
CA GLY A 179 -1.28 -1.72 48.04
C GLY A 179 -2.34 -2.75 47.66
N GLU A 180 -3.59 -2.57 48.07
CA GLU A 180 -4.70 -3.44 47.64
C GLU A 180 -5.07 -3.16 46.20
N GLU A 181 -4.99 -4.21 45.34
CA GLU A 181 -5.36 -4.12 43.93
C GLU A 181 -6.82 -4.52 43.74
N LEU A 182 -7.56 -3.67 43.03
CA LEU A 182 -8.96 -3.92 42.66
C LEU A 182 -9.11 -3.94 41.15
N PHE A 183 -9.47 -5.10 40.60
CA PHE A 183 -9.86 -5.21 39.19
C PHE A 183 -11.26 -4.65 38.99
N LEU A 184 -11.41 -3.75 38.01
CA LEU A 184 -12.65 -3.08 37.64
C LEU A 184 -13.33 -3.71 36.41
N LYS A 185 -12.67 -4.65 35.78
CA LYS A 185 -13.16 -5.45 34.65
C LYS A 185 -12.80 -6.93 34.84
N ARG A 186 -13.64 -7.81 34.30
CA ARG A 186 -13.40 -9.26 34.35
C ARG A 186 -12.48 -9.74 33.22
N THR A 187 -12.37 -8.95 32.12
CA THR A 187 -11.59 -9.30 30.93
C THR A 187 -10.38 -8.40 30.76
N ALA A 188 -9.26 -8.96 30.32
CA ALA A 188 -7.98 -8.26 30.15
C ALA A 188 -7.89 -7.47 28.81
N ASN A 189 -8.98 -6.83 28.40
CA ASN A 189 -9.02 -6.10 27.13
C ASN A 189 -8.45 -4.68 27.27
N LEU A 190 -7.51 -4.32 26.37
CA LEU A 190 -6.98 -2.95 26.31
C LEU A 190 -8.07 -1.92 25.99
N SER A 191 -9.09 -2.31 25.19
CA SER A 191 -10.22 -1.44 24.84
C SER A 191 -11.11 -1.05 26.01
N THR A 192 -11.01 -1.74 27.15
CA THR A 192 -11.76 -1.47 28.38
C THR A 192 -10.90 -0.88 29.49
N GLY A 193 -9.68 -0.43 29.17
CA GLY A 193 -8.76 0.19 30.13
C GLY A 193 -7.69 -0.75 30.68
N GLY A 194 -7.63 -2.00 30.23
CA GLY A 194 -6.59 -2.96 30.61
C GLY A 194 -5.19 -2.54 30.16
N THR A 195 -4.19 -3.21 30.69
CA THR A 195 -2.77 -2.99 30.41
C THR A 195 -2.13 -4.23 29.79
N ALA A 196 -0.94 -4.07 29.20
CA ALA A 196 -0.16 -5.14 28.62
C ALA A 196 1.32 -4.99 28.99
N THR A 197 1.95 -6.09 29.37
CA THR A 197 3.38 -6.18 29.65
C THR A 197 4.01 -7.07 28.59
N ASP A 198 5.08 -6.61 27.94
CA ASP A 198 5.84 -7.44 27.00
C ASP A 198 6.54 -8.60 27.74
N VAL A 199 6.27 -9.82 27.31
CA VAL A 199 6.85 -11.05 27.88
C VAL A 199 7.51 -11.91 26.79
N THR A 200 7.82 -11.31 25.66
CA THR A 200 8.31 -12.01 24.46
C THR A 200 9.53 -12.89 24.74
N ASP A 201 10.50 -12.34 25.47
CA ASP A 201 11.81 -12.97 25.63
C ASP A 201 11.82 -14.10 26.68
N ILE A 202 10.74 -14.24 27.46
CA ILE A 202 10.61 -15.28 28.50
C ILE A 202 9.69 -16.44 28.10
N VAL A 203 9.05 -16.37 26.92
CA VAL A 203 8.15 -17.45 26.47
C VAL A 203 8.95 -18.73 26.26
N HIS A 204 8.52 -19.84 26.91
CA HIS A 204 9.18 -21.12 26.76
C HIS A 204 9.23 -21.61 25.30
N PRO A 205 10.33 -22.14 24.78
CA PRO A 205 10.46 -22.60 23.40
C PRO A 205 9.41 -23.61 22.96
N TYR A 206 8.93 -24.47 23.84
CA TYR A 206 7.83 -25.37 23.53
C TYR A 206 6.52 -24.64 23.27
N ASN A 207 6.23 -23.57 24.02
CA ASN A 207 5.04 -22.76 23.82
C ASN A 207 5.13 -21.98 22.50
N VAL A 208 6.33 -21.49 22.13
CA VAL A 208 6.60 -20.90 20.81
C VAL A 208 6.30 -21.91 19.69
N PHE A 209 6.89 -23.09 19.74
CA PHE A 209 6.64 -24.17 18.78
C PHE A 209 5.16 -24.50 18.66
N MET A 210 4.47 -24.61 19.78
CA MET A 210 3.03 -24.90 19.81
C MET A 210 2.21 -23.79 19.13
N CYS A 211 2.52 -22.51 19.38
CA CYS A 211 1.82 -21.38 18.75
C CYS A 211 2.05 -21.31 17.23
N GLU A 212 3.28 -21.56 16.77
CA GLU A 212 3.57 -21.66 15.33
C GLU A 212 2.79 -22.83 14.69
N ARG A 213 2.66 -23.94 15.40
CA ARG A 213 1.90 -25.10 14.97
C ARG A 213 0.40 -24.81 14.91
N ILE A 214 -0.18 -24.12 15.89
CA ILE A 214 -1.57 -23.68 15.91
C ILE A 214 -1.88 -22.82 14.68
N ALA A 215 -1.03 -21.84 14.39
CA ALA A 215 -1.21 -20.98 13.21
C ALA A 215 -1.30 -21.79 11.91
N ARG A 216 -0.47 -22.84 11.77
CA ARG A 216 -0.48 -23.75 10.62
C ARG A 216 -1.69 -24.68 10.59
N ILE A 217 -2.13 -25.19 11.73
CA ILE A 217 -3.30 -26.08 11.86
C ILE A 217 -4.57 -25.34 11.42
N VAL A 218 -4.76 -24.11 11.91
CA VAL A 218 -5.90 -23.26 11.54
C VAL A 218 -5.74 -22.67 10.14
N GLY A 219 -4.51 -22.49 9.66
CA GLY A 219 -4.21 -21.92 8.34
C GLY A 219 -4.19 -20.40 8.32
N LEU A 220 -3.94 -19.74 9.47
CA LEU A 220 -3.85 -18.28 9.58
C LEU A 220 -2.41 -17.82 9.46
N ASP A 221 -2.12 -17.03 8.45
CA ASP A 221 -0.82 -16.39 8.23
C ASP A 221 -0.52 -15.24 9.21
N ILE A 222 -1.57 -14.62 9.75
CA ILE A 222 -1.50 -13.67 10.88
C ILE A 222 -2.54 -14.09 11.91
N CYS A 223 -2.11 -14.46 13.11
CA CYS A 223 -3.04 -14.80 14.16
C CYS A 223 -2.59 -14.36 15.56
N GLY A 224 -3.56 -14.06 16.40
CA GLY A 224 -3.38 -13.85 17.82
C GLY A 224 -3.90 -15.04 18.60
N ILE A 225 -3.07 -15.66 19.42
CA ILE A 225 -3.42 -16.81 20.23
C ILE A 225 -3.54 -16.36 21.68
N ASP A 226 -4.68 -16.60 22.28
CA ASP A 226 -4.95 -16.30 23.68
C ASP A 226 -4.65 -17.54 24.53
N ILE A 227 -3.73 -17.37 25.48
CA ILE A 227 -3.26 -18.42 26.36
C ILE A 227 -3.49 -18.00 27.81
N MET A 228 -4.06 -18.90 28.61
CA MET A 228 -4.12 -18.76 30.05
C MET A 228 -3.11 -19.73 30.68
N THR A 229 -2.17 -19.21 31.48
CA THR A 229 -1.20 -20.03 32.20
C THR A 229 -0.69 -19.32 33.44
N PRO A 230 -0.39 -20.04 34.53
CA PRO A 230 0.31 -19.48 35.69
C PRO A 230 1.70 -18.92 35.35
N ASP A 231 2.40 -19.58 34.43
CA ASP A 231 3.74 -19.19 33.99
C ASP A 231 3.96 -19.49 32.52
N ILE A 232 4.25 -18.46 31.72
CA ILE A 232 4.52 -18.60 30.27
C ILE A 232 5.95 -19.07 29.99
N SER A 233 6.85 -18.99 30.98
CA SER A 233 8.23 -19.44 30.87
C SER A 233 8.40 -20.94 31.07
N GLU A 234 7.31 -21.65 31.39
CA GLU A 234 7.24 -23.10 31.50
C GLU A 234 6.28 -23.67 30.43
N PRO A 235 6.42 -24.96 30.05
CA PRO A 235 5.52 -25.59 29.09
C PRO A 235 4.06 -25.58 29.58
N LEU A 236 3.10 -25.23 28.71
CA LEU A 236 1.68 -25.26 29.07
C LEU A 236 1.20 -26.62 29.55
N THR A 237 1.79 -27.69 29.05
CA THR A 237 1.50 -29.09 29.47
C THR A 237 1.87 -29.38 30.92
N GLU A 238 2.83 -28.65 31.47
CA GLU A 238 3.32 -28.83 32.85
C GLU A 238 2.62 -27.88 33.84
N THR A 239 2.28 -26.66 33.36
CA THR A 239 1.61 -25.65 34.21
C THR A 239 0.11 -25.84 34.33
N GLY A 240 -0.50 -26.73 33.51
CA GLY A 240 -1.94 -26.84 33.38
C GLY A 240 -2.58 -25.67 32.63
N GLY A 241 -1.77 -24.89 31.92
CA GLY A 241 -2.24 -23.83 31.05
C GLY A 241 -2.96 -24.34 29.81
N ALA A 242 -3.70 -23.45 29.15
CA ALA A 242 -4.45 -23.80 27.94
C ALA A 242 -4.59 -22.65 26.95
N VAL A 243 -4.77 -23.02 25.68
CA VAL A 243 -5.16 -22.10 24.60
C VAL A 243 -6.68 -21.85 24.70
N LEU A 244 -7.08 -20.61 24.87
CA LEU A 244 -8.48 -20.22 25.03
C LEU A 244 -9.15 -19.88 23.70
N GLU A 245 -8.42 -19.20 22.80
CA GLU A 245 -8.97 -18.66 21.56
C GLU A 245 -7.87 -18.42 20.53
N VAL A 246 -8.21 -18.52 19.26
CA VAL A 246 -7.38 -18.12 18.13
C VAL A 246 -8.10 -17.01 17.38
N ASN A 247 -7.43 -15.88 17.19
CA ASN A 247 -8.01 -14.67 16.60
C ASN A 247 -7.44 -14.41 15.20
N ALA A 248 -8.29 -14.36 14.18
CA ALA A 248 -7.91 -14.11 12.79
C ALA A 248 -7.49 -12.66 12.49
N ALA A 249 -7.91 -11.71 13.31
CA ALA A 249 -7.59 -10.28 13.11
C ALA A 249 -7.05 -9.65 14.40
N PRO A 250 -5.86 -10.05 14.88
CA PRO A 250 -5.33 -9.59 16.15
C PRO A 250 -4.97 -8.11 16.11
N GLY A 251 -5.26 -7.40 17.22
CA GLY A 251 -4.78 -6.03 17.41
C GLY A 251 -3.29 -6.01 17.74
N PHE A 252 -2.54 -5.12 17.09
CA PHE A 252 -1.10 -4.99 17.30
C PHE A 252 -0.69 -4.00 18.40
N ARG A 253 -1.63 -3.16 18.85
CA ARG A 253 -1.37 -2.04 19.77
C ARG A 253 -0.60 -2.46 21.02
N MET A 254 -0.99 -3.57 21.65
CA MET A 254 -0.34 -4.08 22.87
C MET A 254 1.11 -4.50 22.68
N HIS A 255 1.50 -4.84 21.47
CA HIS A 255 2.86 -5.25 21.14
C HIS A 255 3.72 -4.07 20.69
N ILE A 256 3.12 -3.13 19.93
CA ILE A 256 3.82 -1.93 19.43
C ILE A 256 4.13 -0.96 20.57
N ALA A 257 3.19 -0.85 21.53
CA ALA A 257 3.30 0.07 22.65
C ALA A 257 2.74 -0.59 23.93
N PRO A 258 3.47 -1.54 24.52
CA PRO A 258 3.09 -2.15 25.78
C PRO A 258 3.10 -1.10 26.92
N THR A 259 2.35 -1.37 27.99
CA THR A 259 2.38 -0.54 29.18
C THR A 259 3.74 -0.63 29.88
N GLU A 260 4.29 -1.86 29.89
CA GLU A 260 5.59 -2.22 30.47
C GLU A 260 6.36 -3.13 29.51
N GLY A 261 7.69 -3.04 29.55
CA GLY A 261 8.58 -3.85 28.70
C GLY A 261 8.93 -3.18 27.38
N LEU A 262 9.35 -3.95 26.38
CA LEU A 262 9.89 -3.45 25.11
C LEU A 262 8.83 -3.37 24.01
N PRO A 263 8.75 -2.24 23.29
CA PRO A 263 7.95 -2.18 22.07
C PRO A 263 8.51 -3.12 21.00
N ARG A 264 7.64 -3.86 20.31
CA ARG A 264 8.00 -4.81 19.26
C ARG A 264 7.58 -4.28 17.88
N ASN A 265 8.51 -4.32 16.93
CA ASN A 265 8.22 -3.96 15.54
C ASN A 265 7.48 -5.12 14.84
N VAL A 266 6.16 -5.14 14.95
CA VAL A 266 5.30 -6.15 14.33
C VAL A 266 4.89 -5.80 12.89
N ALA A 267 5.17 -4.58 12.44
CA ALA A 267 4.83 -4.15 11.09
C ALA A 267 5.78 -4.74 10.05
N GLU A 268 7.07 -4.81 10.35
CA GLU A 268 8.10 -5.35 9.46
C GLU A 268 7.82 -6.81 9.06
N PRO A 269 7.55 -7.76 9.98
CA PRO A 269 7.19 -9.13 9.61
C PRO A 269 5.94 -9.23 8.71
N VAL A 270 4.96 -8.34 8.86
CA VAL A 270 3.79 -8.30 7.97
C VAL A 270 4.17 -7.84 6.58
N VAL A 271 5.00 -6.79 6.49
CA VAL A 271 5.48 -6.28 5.19
C VAL A 271 6.35 -7.33 4.50
N ASP A 272 7.26 -7.99 5.23
CA ASP A 272 8.13 -9.03 4.68
C ASP A 272 7.35 -10.28 4.25
N MET A 273 6.24 -10.60 4.93
CA MET A 273 5.34 -11.67 4.50
C MET A 273 4.65 -11.34 3.18
N LEU A 274 4.16 -10.10 3.02
CA LEU A 274 3.45 -9.65 1.81
C LEU A 274 4.41 -9.36 0.65
N TYR A 275 5.59 -8.89 0.95
CA TYR A 275 6.64 -8.51 0.03
C TYR A 275 7.98 -9.10 0.48
N PRO A 276 8.20 -10.41 0.27
CA PRO A 276 9.44 -11.07 0.66
C PRO A 276 10.66 -10.33 0.11
N PRO A 277 11.80 -10.32 0.82
CA PRO A 277 13.03 -9.70 0.36
C PRO A 277 13.39 -10.15 -1.07
N GLY A 278 13.61 -9.18 -1.97
CA GLY A 278 13.87 -9.45 -3.39
C GLY A 278 12.62 -9.63 -4.27
N SER A 279 11.41 -9.58 -3.70
CA SER A 279 10.17 -9.57 -4.50
C SER A 279 9.99 -8.24 -5.24
N ASN A 280 9.35 -8.30 -6.39
CA ASN A 280 9.03 -7.10 -7.16
C ASN A 280 7.74 -6.46 -6.60
N TYR A 281 7.90 -5.48 -5.71
CA TYR A 281 6.80 -4.76 -5.07
C TYR A 281 6.39 -3.47 -5.79
N ARG A 282 7.06 -3.16 -6.92
CA ARG A 282 6.88 -1.92 -7.64
C ARG A 282 6.96 -2.14 -9.16
N ILE A 283 6.02 -1.56 -9.90
CA ILE A 283 6.09 -1.52 -11.35
C ILE A 283 6.99 -0.36 -11.83
N PRO A 284 7.64 -0.48 -13.00
CA PRO A 284 8.34 0.63 -13.63
C PRO A 284 7.41 1.79 -13.96
N ILE A 285 7.85 3.02 -13.65
CA ILE A 285 7.12 4.26 -13.95
C ILE A 285 8.01 5.15 -14.82
N ILE A 286 7.50 5.49 -16.01
CA ILE A 286 8.10 6.52 -16.86
C ILE A 286 7.17 7.73 -16.88
N ALA A 287 7.66 8.90 -16.43
CA ALA A 287 6.91 10.14 -16.44
C ALA A 287 7.39 11.05 -17.57
N VAL A 288 6.47 11.60 -18.34
CA VAL A 288 6.79 12.44 -19.51
C VAL A 288 6.19 13.84 -19.33
N THR A 289 7.02 14.87 -19.34
CA THR A 289 6.60 16.27 -19.29
C THR A 289 7.24 17.10 -20.40
N GLY A 290 6.84 18.35 -20.51
CA GLY A 290 7.32 19.32 -21.48
C GLY A 290 6.19 20.21 -21.98
N THR A 291 6.47 21.10 -22.93
CA THR A 291 5.44 21.92 -23.59
C THR A 291 4.82 21.14 -24.74
N ASN A 292 5.60 20.72 -25.72
CA ASN A 292 5.16 19.98 -26.90
C ASN A 292 5.75 18.55 -26.91
N GLY A 293 5.09 17.61 -27.59
CA GLY A 293 5.58 16.26 -27.79
C GLY A 293 5.25 15.24 -26.69
N LYS A 294 4.75 15.67 -25.53
CA LYS A 294 4.41 14.78 -24.39
C LYS A 294 3.58 13.56 -24.80
N THR A 295 2.40 13.79 -25.37
CA THR A 295 1.44 12.75 -25.74
C THR A 295 2.04 11.73 -26.72
N THR A 296 2.75 12.23 -27.77
CA THR A 296 3.38 11.37 -28.77
C THR A 296 4.48 10.52 -28.14
N THR A 297 5.34 11.12 -27.31
CA THR A 297 6.42 10.40 -26.61
C THR A 297 5.86 9.38 -25.64
N THR A 298 4.84 9.74 -24.83
CA THR A 298 4.16 8.82 -23.90
C THR A 298 3.58 7.62 -24.63
N ARG A 299 2.83 7.86 -25.72
CA ARG A 299 2.22 6.77 -26.49
C ARG A 299 3.24 5.88 -27.20
N LEU A 300 4.33 6.46 -27.69
CA LEU A 300 5.42 5.68 -28.31
C LEU A 300 6.13 4.81 -27.28
N ILE A 301 6.46 5.35 -26.08
CA ILE A 301 7.05 4.56 -25.00
C ILE A 301 6.10 3.43 -24.57
N ALA A 302 4.82 3.72 -24.44
CA ALA A 302 3.79 2.73 -24.10
C ALA A 302 3.69 1.63 -25.17
N HIS A 303 3.77 1.99 -26.46
CA HIS A 303 3.77 1.05 -27.56
C HIS A 303 5.02 0.16 -27.56
N ILE A 304 6.20 0.73 -27.33
CA ILE A 304 7.45 -0.04 -27.20
C ILE A 304 7.35 -1.04 -26.04
N ALA A 305 6.94 -0.59 -24.87
CA ALA A 305 6.81 -1.46 -23.69
C ALA A 305 5.80 -2.60 -23.94
N LYS A 306 4.67 -2.31 -24.62
CA LYS A 306 3.71 -3.33 -25.03
C LYS A 306 4.31 -4.34 -26.00
N THR A 307 5.08 -3.88 -27.01
CA THR A 307 5.76 -4.77 -27.97
C THR A 307 6.74 -5.70 -27.24
N CYS A 308 7.33 -5.24 -26.13
CA CYS A 308 8.18 -6.05 -25.25
C CYS A 308 7.39 -6.97 -24.29
N GLY A 309 6.05 -7.04 -24.41
CA GLY A 309 5.22 -7.98 -23.66
C GLY A 309 4.64 -7.46 -22.34
N TYR A 310 4.85 -6.19 -21.99
CA TYR A 310 4.29 -5.60 -20.76
C TYR A 310 2.80 -5.29 -20.88
N LYS A 311 2.09 -5.39 -19.76
CA LYS A 311 0.72 -4.92 -19.59
C LYS A 311 0.74 -3.45 -19.20
N VAL A 312 0.72 -2.59 -20.21
CA VAL A 312 0.98 -1.16 -20.05
C VAL A 312 -0.28 -0.41 -19.66
N GLY A 313 -0.18 0.42 -18.60
CA GLY A 313 -1.10 1.50 -18.30
C GLY A 313 -0.49 2.84 -18.64
N PHE A 314 -1.23 3.74 -19.28
CA PHE A 314 -0.72 5.08 -19.58
C PHE A 314 -1.81 6.16 -19.57
N THR A 315 -1.37 7.38 -19.29
CA THR A 315 -2.23 8.58 -19.25
C THR A 315 -1.77 9.60 -20.29
N THR A 316 -2.73 10.25 -20.93
CA THR A 316 -2.46 11.29 -21.92
C THR A 316 -3.52 12.41 -21.83
N THR A 317 -3.31 13.48 -22.60
CA THR A 317 -4.28 14.59 -22.74
C THR A 317 -5.66 14.13 -23.27
N ASP A 318 -5.75 12.98 -23.90
CA ASP A 318 -6.99 12.46 -24.46
C ASP A 318 -7.64 11.33 -23.65
N GLY A 319 -6.93 10.73 -22.67
CA GLY A 319 -7.55 9.70 -21.83
C GLY A 319 -6.59 8.88 -20.96
N ILE A 320 -7.21 7.96 -20.20
CA ILE A 320 -6.54 6.87 -19.47
C ILE A 320 -6.69 5.58 -20.28
N TYR A 321 -5.60 4.87 -20.44
CA TYR A 321 -5.54 3.62 -21.20
C TYR A 321 -4.91 2.49 -20.39
N ILE A 322 -5.56 1.33 -20.38
CA ILE A 322 -5.00 0.08 -19.87
C ILE A 322 -4.98 -0.92 -21.03
N GLN A 323 -3.80 -1.43 -21.35
CA GLN A 323 -3.58 -2.38 -22.46
C GLN A 323 -4.25 -1.95 -23.80
N ASN A 324 -4.15 -0.66 -24.13
CA ASN A 324 -4.77 0.01 -25.30
C ASN A 324 -6.30 0.21 -25.25
N GLN A 325 -6.99 -0.23 -24.21
CA GLN A 325 -8.39 0.11 -24.03
C GLN A 325 -8.49 1.48 -23.34
N MET A 326 -9.23 2.41 -23.96
CA MET A 326 -9.54 3.70 -23.35
C MET A 326 -10.59 3.49 -22.26
N LEU A 327 -10.20 3.70 -20.99
CA LEU A 327 -11.13 3.57 -19.85
C LEU A 327 -11.79 4.90 -19.48
N GLN A 328 -11.08 5.99 -19.67
CA GLN A 328 -11.60 7.34 -19.40
C GLN A 328 -11.16 8.30 -20.50
N ARG A 329 -12.09 9.12 -20.99
CA ARG A 329 -11.80 10.14 -21.99
C ARG A 329 -11.68 11.51 -21.34
N GLY A 330 -10.72 12.31 -21.78
CA GLY A 330 -10.51 13.70 -21.34
C GLY A 330 -9.05 13.98 -21.01
N ASP A 331 -8.76 15.18 -20.51
CA ASP A 331 -7.41 15.54 -20.06
C ASP A 331 -7.06 14.77 -18.78
N CYS A 332 -6.28 13.71 -18.97
CA CYS A 332 -5.87 12.77 -17.93
C CYS A 332 -4.38 12.91 -17.55
N THR A 333 -3.83 14.13 -17.63
CA THR A 333 -2.42 14.41 -17.34
C THR A 333 -2.14 14.83 -15.88
N GLY A 334 -3.11 14.63 -15.00
CA GLY A 334 -3.04 14.98 -13.58
C GLY A 334 -2.80 13.78 -12.64
N PRO A 335 -2.58 14.06 -11.34
CA PRO A 335 -2.23 13.05 -10.34
C PRO A 335 -3.31 11.97 -10.14
N GLN A 336 -4.58 12.31 -10.20
CA GLN A 336 -5.67 11.33 -10.07
C GLN A 336 -5.63 10.26 -11.17
N SER A 337 -5.29 10.67 -12.40
CA SER A 337 -5.16 9.74 -13.52
C SER A 337 -3.92 8.86 -13.37
N ALA A 338 -2.83 9.40 -12.85
CA ALA A 338 -1.65 8.62 -12.52
C ALA A 338 -1.96 7.57 -11.44
N GLU A 339 -2.64 7.96 -10.38
CA GLU A 339 -3.08 7.04 -9.32
C GLU A 339 -4.03 5.95 -9.85
N PHE A 340 -4.92 6.29 -10.78
CA PHE A 340 -5.83 5.33 -11.40
C PHE A 340 -5.03 4.19 -12.06
N VAL A 341 -4.04 4.54 -12.89
CA VAL A 341 -3.17 3.56 -13.56
C VAL A 341 -2.35 2.75 -12.56
N LEU A 342 -1.78 3.41 -11.54
CA LEU A 342 -0.90 2.76 -10.57
C LEU A 342 -1.63 1.86 -9.57
N LYS A 343 -2.94 2.06 -9.39
CA LYS A 343 -3.80 1.20 -8.55
C LYS A 343 -4.38 0.00 -9.31
N ASP A 344 -4.26 -0.04 -10.64
CA ASP A 344 -4.78 -1.15 -11.43
C ASP A 344 -3.86 -2.38 -11.31
N PRO A 345 -4.36 -3.51 -10.73
CA PRO A 345 -3.54 -4.70 -10.48
C PRO A 345 -3.15 -5.45 -11.76
N THR A 346 -3.73 -5.08 -12.91
CA THR A 346 -3.39 -5.70 -14.20
C THR A 346 -2.25 -5.00 -14.92
N VAL A 347 -1.81 -3.83 -14.41
CA VAL A 347 -0.73 -3.04 -14.98
C VAL A 347 0.60 -3.45 -14.36
N ASP A 348 1.58 -3.77 -15.20
CA ASP A 348 2.95 -4.08 -14.79
C ASP A 348 4.00 -3.08 -15.32
N PHE A 349 3.56 -2.06 -16.09
CA PHE A 349 4.38 -0.96 -16.60
C PHE A 349 3.54 0.30 -16.78
N ALA A 350 3.96 1.44 -16.20
CA ALA A 350 3.23 2.69 -16.29
C ALA A 350 3.97 3.76 -17.08
N VAL A 351 3.27 4.46 -18.00
CA VAL A 351 3.78 5.65 -18.71
C VAL A 351 2.82 6.82 -18.50
N LEU A 352 3.29 7.84 -17.77
CA LEU A 352 2.43 8.89 -17.26
C LEU A 352 2.76 10.24 -17.92
N GLU A 353 1.87 10.76 -18.76
CA GLU A 353 1.96 12.13 -19.23
C GLU A 353 1.64 13.07 -18.07
N THR A 354 2.56 14.00 -17.76
CA THR A 354 2.45 14.90 -16.63
C THR A 354 2.48 16.34 -17.10
N ALA A 355 1.34 17.02 -17.05
CA ALA A 355 1.22 18.40 -17.49
C ALA A 355 1.30 19.40 -16.32
N ARG A 356 1.73 20.62 -16.63
CA ARG A 356 1.81 21.75 -15.69
C ARG A 356 0.59 21.92 -14.82
N GLY A 357 -0.60 21.86 -15.42
CA GLY A 357 -1.86 22.09 -14.71
C GLY A 357 -2.13 21.06 -13.61
N GLY A 358 -1.72 19.81 -13.80
CA GLY A 358 -1.79 18.73 -12.81
C GLY A 358 -0.80 18.98 -11.67
N ILE A 359 0.48 19.23 -12.00
CA ILE A 359 1.55 19.50 -11.04
C ILE A 359 1.17 20.64 -10.08
N LEU A 360 0.71 21.77 -10.62
CA LEU A 360 0.34 22.95 -9.83
C LEU A 360 -0.91 22.75 -8.96
N ARG A 361 -1.79 21.80 -9.31
CA ARG A 361 -3.02 21.53 -8.55
C ARG A 361 -2.82 20.58 -7.38
N ALA A 362 -2.14 19.48 -7.62
CA ALA A 362 -2.09 18.37 -6.66
C ALA A 362 -0.84 17.49 -6.82
N GLY A 363 0.24 17.97 -7.45
CA GLY A 363 1.48 17.21 -7.59
C GLY A 363 1.44 16.15 -8.69
N LEU A 364 2.14 15.02 -8.47
CA LEU A 364 2.43 14.02 -9.50
C LEU A 364 1.51 12.78 -9.45
N GLY A 365 0.94 12.43 -8.29
CA GLY A 365 0.20 11.18 -8.08
C GLY A 365 1.09 9.94 -7.89
N PHE A 366 2.40 10.13 -7.80
CA PHE A 366 3.41 9.13 -7.45
C PHE A 366 4.55 9.77 -6.67
N HIS A 367 5.24 9.00 -5.84
CA HIS A 367 6.34 9.51 -5.03
C HIS A 367 7.67 9.54 -5.78
N ARG A 368 7.98 8.46 -6.51
CA ARG A 368 9.21 8.31 -7.30
C ARG A 368 8.90 7.64 -8.64
N CYS A 369 9.62 8.03 -9.70
CA CYS A 369 9.60 7.32 -10.99
C CYS A 369 10.98 6.75 -11.33
N ASP A 370 11.03 5.84 -12.30
CA ASP A 370 12.27 5.21 -12.75
C ASP A 370 12.95 6.04 -13.83
N ILE A 371 12.13 6.63 -14.69
CA ILE A 371 12.61 7.51 -15.77
C ILE A 371 11.68 8.72 -15.84
N ALA A 372 12.27 9.91 -15.95
CA ALA A 372 11.57 11.13 -16.33
C ALA A 372 12.05 11.61 -17.69
N VAL A 373 11.14 12.00 -18.57
CA VAL A 373 11.44 12.62 -19.86
C VAL A 373 10.96 14.06 -19.85
N VAL A 374 11.85 15.01 -20.19
CA VAL A 374 11.49 16.41 -20.42
C VAL A 374 11.74 16.75 -21.88
N THR A 375 10.68 16.98 -22.65
CA THR A 375 10.77 17.16 -24.09
C THR A 375 11.27 18.54 -24.47
N ASN A 376 10.65 19.60 -23.97
CA ASN A 376 11.02 21.00 -24.22
C ASN A 376 10.28 21.96 -23.27
N VAL A 377 10.75 23.21 -23.19
CA VAL A 377 10.07 24.33 -22.53
C VAL A 377 9.89 25.47 -23.55
N ALA A 378 8.66 25.76 -23.88
CA ALA A 378 8.31 26.85 -24.79
C ALA A 378 7.17 27.69 -24.20
N ALA A 379 6.96 28.88 -24.78
CA ALA A 379 5.88 29.78 -24.37
C ALA A 379 4.51 29.12 -24.65
N ASP A 380 3.83 28.73 -23.60
CA ASP A 380 2.51 28.15 -23.61
C ASP A 380 1.82 28.40 -22.28
N HIS A 381 0.61 28.95 -22.32
CA HIS A 381 -0.17 29.28 -21.12
C HIS A 381 0.58 30.19 -20.10
N LEU A 382 1.46 31.08 -20.53
CA LEU A 382 2.05 32.10 -19.68
C LEU A 382 0.97 33.07 -19.17
N GLY A 383 1.16 33.62 -17.96
CA GLY A 383 0.19 34.48 -17.29
C GLY A 383 -0.88 33.73 -16.48
N LEU A 384 -0.97 32.38 -16.58
CA LEU A 384 -1.93 31.59 -15.83
C LEU A 384 -1.34 30.98 -14.56
N LYS A 385 -2.06 31.09 -13.44
CA LYS A 385 -1.68 30.53 -12.12
C LYS A 385 -0.32 31.01 -11.62
N GLY A 386 0.01 32.27 -11.88
CA GLY A 386 1.24 32.91 -11.40
C GLY A 386 2.52 32.50 -12.14
N ILE A 387 2.43 31.81 -13.27
CA ILE A 387 3.57 31.43 -14.10
C ILE A 387 3.66 32.42 -15.28
N ASN A 388 4.60 33.33 -15.22
CA ASN A 388 4.72 34.44 -16.17
C ASN A 388 5.93 34.34 -17.10
N THR A 389 6.94 33.53 -16.73
CA THR A 389 8.20 33.40 -17.49
C THR A 389 8.48 31.94 -17.87
N LEU A 390 9.39 31.76 -18.84
CA LEU A 390 9.85 30.43 -19.24
C LEU A 390 10.64 29.73 -18.13
N GLU A 391 11.40 30.49 -17.34
CA GLU A 391 12.16 29.98 -16.20
C GLU A 391 11.23 29.46 -15.10
N GLU A 392 10.14 30.16 -14.81
CA GLU A 392 9.11 29.68 -13.89
C GLU A 392 8.44 28.41 -14.41
N MET A 393 8.14 28.36 -15.71
CA MET A 393 7.61 27.19 -16.37
C MET A 393 8.59 25.99 -16.29
N ALA A 394 9.89 26.26 -16.49
CA ALA A 394 10.93 25.24 -16.35
C ALA A 394 11.01 24.69 -14.91
N LYS A 395 10.92 25.55 -13.89
CA LYS A 395 10.88 25.12 -12.48
C LYS A 395 9.69 24.20 -12.18
N VAL A 396 8.50 24.51 -12.67
CA VAL A 396 7.33 23.64 -12.50
C VAL A 396 7.55 22.26 -13.14
N LYS A 397 8.15 22.22 -14.34
CA LYS A 397 8.42 20.98 -15.04
C LYS A 397 9.57 20.19 -14.41
N ALA A 398 10.52 20.85 -13.76
CA ALA A 398 11.67 20.24 -13.08
C ALA A 398 11.26 19.31 -11.92
N VAL A 399 10.07 19.51 -11.33
CA VAL A 399 9.49 18.59 -10.32
C VAL A 399 9.43 17.14 -10.82
N VAL A 400 9.26 16.92 -12.13
CA VAL A 400 9.17 15.58 -12.71
C VAL A 400 10.54 14.88 -12.71
N PRO A 401 11.63 15.42 -13.28
CA PRO A 401 12.95 14.80 -13.18
C PRO A 401 13.51 14.77 -11.74
N GLU A 402 13.13 15.70 -10.85
CA GLU A 402 13.48 15.66 -9.42
C GLU A 402 12.82 14.49 -8.67
N SER A 403 11.70 13.95 -9.19
CA SER A 403 11.04 12.78 -8.64
C SER A 403 11.68 11.43 -9.05
N VAL A 404 12.72 11.43 -9.87
CA VAL A 404 13.41 10.21 -10.27
C VAL A 404 14.16 9.61 -9.07
N GLN A 405 14.10 8.28 -8.94
CA GLN A 405 14.85 7.57 -7.91
C GLN A 405 16.38 7.64 -8.17
N PRO A 406 17.26 7.54 -7.16
CA PRO A 406 18.71 7.78 -7.33
C PRO A 406 19.40 6.90 -8.37
N ASN A 407 18.94 5.69 -8.60
CA ASN A 407 19.44 4.76 -9.63
C ASN A 407 18.71 4.88 -10.97
N GLY A 408 17.68 5.74 -11.06
CA GLY A 408 16.92 6.03 -12.28
C GLY A 408 17.59 7.04 -13.20
N TYR A 409 16.86 7.49 -14.22
CA TYR A 409 17.36 8.41 -15.24
C TYR A 409 16.40 9.57 -15.51
N ALA A 410 16.96 10.78 -15.56
CA ALA A 410 16.31 11.94 -16.17
C ALA A 410 16.81 12.06 -17.63
N ILE A 411 15.89 12.00 -18.60
CA ILE A 411 16.16 12.13 -20.03
C ILE A 411 15.78 13.54 -20.46
N LEU A 412 16.79 14.36 -20.79
CA LEU A 412 16.67 15.79 -21.00
C LEU A 412 17.03 16.18 -22.43
N ASN A 413 16.33 17.16 -22.99
CA ASN A 413 16.62 17.71 -24.31
C ASN A 413 17.86 18.62 -24.26
N ALA A 414 18.92 18.24 -24.94
CA ALA A 414 20.14 19.04 -25.02
C ALA A 414 20.04 20.23 -25.99
N ASP A 415 19.02 20.28 -26.83
CA ASP A 415 18.74 21.39 -27.76
C ASP A 415 17.90 22.50 -27.10
N ASP A 416 17.55 22.36 -25.81
CA ASP A 416 16.78 23.31 -25.01
C ASP A 416 17.57 23.65 -23.74
N ASP A 417 18.06 24.88 -23.64
CA ASP A 417 18.90 25.33 -22.52
C ASP A 417 18.19 25.25 -21.16
N LEU A 418 16.89 25.54 -21.12
CA LEU A 418 16.12 25.47 -19.88
C LEU A 418 15.95 24.01 -19.42
N VAL A 419 15.80 23.09 -20.35
CA VAL A 419 15.69 21.66 -20.04
C VAL A 419 17.05 21.07 -19.66
N SER A 420 18.10 21.35 -20.44
CA SER A 420 19.44 20.81 -20.19
C SER A 420 20.00 21.26 -18.84
N ASN A 421 19.72 22.50 -18.42
CA ASN A 421 20.12 23.04 -17.13
C ASN A 421 19.44 22.36 -15.93
N MET A 422 18.30 21.70 -16.10
CA MET A 422 17.67 20.91 -15.02
C MET A 422 18.59 19.79 -14.53
N GLY A 423 19.43 19.23 -15.42
CA GLY A 423 20.33 18.13 -15.08
C GLY A 423 21.39 18.43 -14.02
N ARG A 424 21.64 19.72 -13.71
CA ARG A 424 22.74 20.13 -12.78
C ARG A 424 22.46 19.80 -11.31
N ASN A 425 21.19 19.71 -10.92
CA ASN A 425 20.77 19.61 -9.52
C ASN A 425 19.96 18.32 -9.24
N LEU A 426 20.14 17.29 -10.06
CA LEU A 426 19.43 16.02 -9.88
C LEU A 426 20.28 14.99 -9.15
N ASP A 427 19.68 14.28 -8.22
CA ASP A 427 20.32 13.16 -7.50
C ASP A 427 20.36 11.85 -8.31
N CYS A 428 19.71 11.81 -9.49
CA CYS A 428 19.65 10.66 -10.36
C CYS A 428 20.65 10.74 -11.53
N LYS A 429 20.75 9.68 -12.31
CA LYS A 429 21.53 9.70 -13.55
C LYS A 429 20.84 10.56 -14.60
N VAL A 430 21.64 11.25 -15.40
CA VAL A 430 21.14 12.06 -16.52
C VAL A 430 21.51 11.41 -17.84
N ALA A 431 20.58 11.45 -18.78
CA ALA A 431 20.81 11.12 -20.19
C ALA A 431 20.26 12.27 -21.05
N TYR A 432 20.88 12.51 -22.19
CA TYR A 432 20.48 13.61 -23.07
C TYR A 432 20.02 13.11 -24.43
N PHE A 433 19.20 13.91 -25.12
CA PHE A 433 18.91 13.69 -26.54
C PHE A 433 19.02 14.99 -27.34
N SER A 434 19.41 14.88 -28.61
CA SER A 434 19.59 16.01 -29.51
C SER A 434 19.31 15.62 -30.97
N LEU A 435 18.78 16.58 -31.74
CA LEU A 435 18.69 16.48 -33.19
C LEU A 435 20.03 16.76 -33.90
N ASP A 436 20.98 17.38 -33.19
CA ASP A 436 22.32 17.71 -33.68
C ASP A 436 23.36 16.73 -33.13
N GLU A 437 23.96 15.92 -34.01
CA GLU A 437 25.06 15.01 -33.65
C GLU A 437 26.32 15.75 -33.16
N ASN A 438 26.43 17.04 -33.43
CA ASN A 438 27.54 17.90 -33.05
C ASN A 438 27.28 18.71 -31.78
N ASN A 439 26.13 18.56 -31.14
CA ASN A 439 25.81 19.29 -29.92
C ASN A 439 26.92 19.16 -28.87
N PRO A 440 27.52 20.28 -28.40
CA PRO A 440 28.68 20.25 -27.50
C PRO A 440 28.38 19.55 -26.15
N LEU A 441 27.16 19.71 -25.62
CA LEU A 441 26.74 19.06 -24.38
C LEU A 441 26.71 17.54 -24.56
N ILE A 442 26.17 17.04 -25.68
CA ILE A 442 26.15 15.60 -26.02
C ILE A 442 27.57 15.04 -26.08
N LYS A 443 28.49 15.73 -26.79
CA LYS A 443 29.88 15.29 -26.92
C LYS A 443 30.57 15.16 -25.56
N SER A 444 30.55 16.23 -24.77
CA SER A 444 31.14 16.24 -23.44
C SER A 444 30.50 15.20 -22.51
N HIS A 445 29.16 15.04 -22.56
CA HIS A 445 28.45 14.07 -21.74
C HIS A 445 28.85 12.61 -22.08
N CYS A 446 28.92 12.28 -23.37
CA CYS A 446 29.35 10.96 -23.82
C CYS A 446 30.82 10.71 -23.48
N GLU A 447 31.74 11.66 -23.67
CA GLU A 447 33.16 11.53 -23.32
C GLU A 447 33.35 11.19 -21.83
N ASN A 448 32.48 11.71 -20.95
CA ASN A 448 32.42 11.38 -19.54
C ASN A 448 31.65 10.08 -19.21
N GLY A 449 31.35 9.24 -20.23
CA GLY A 449 30.67 7.96 -20.06
C GLY A 449 29.15 8.06 -19.92
N GLY A 450 28.57 9.22 -20.16
CA GLY A 450 27.13 9.47 -20.15
C GLY A 450 26.42 8.84 -21.35
N LEU A 451 25.12 8.65 -21.22
CA LEU A 451 24.25 8.04 -22.23
C LEU A 451 23.46 9.12 -22.98
N ALA A 452 23.39 9.01 -24.31
CA ALA A 452 22.62 9.95 -25.12
C ALA A 452 21.96 9.27 -26.31
N ALA A 453 20.95 9.96 -26.91
CA ALA A 453 20.34 9.59 -28.19
C ALA A 453 20.40 10.77 -29.15
N ILE A 454 20.84 10.53 -30.38
CA ILE A 454 21.03 11.58 -31.40
C ILE A 454 20.43 11.17 -32.74
N LEU A 455 20.18 12.20 -33.56
CA LEU A 455 19.99 12.02 -35.00
C LEU A 455 21.36 12.10 -35.69
N GLU A 456 21.86 10.97 -36.19
CA GLU A 456 23.16 10.87 -36.86
C GLU A 456 23.03 10.26 -38.26
N ASN A 457 23.41 10.97 -39.31
CA ASN A 457 23.41 10.45 -40.70
C ASN A 457 22.10 9.79 -41.12
N GLY A 458 20.96 10.36 -40.69
CA GLY A 458 19.62 9.82 -40.99
C GLY A 458 19.22 8.59 -40.16
N PHE A 459 19.96 8.29 -39.08
CA PHE A 459 19.61 7.25 -38.12
C PHE A 459 19.29 7.86 -36.74
N VAL A 460 18.34 7.26 -36.02
CA VAL A 460 18.23 7.42 -34.59
C VAL A 460 19.27 6.53 -33.93
N THR A 461 20.21 7.14 -33.20
CA THR A 461 21.43 6.48 -32.70
C THR A 461 21.54 6.70 -31.19
N ILE A 462 21.84 5.64 -30.43
CA ILE A 462 22.20 5.71 -29.02
C ILE A 462 23.72 5.72 -28.91
N CYS A 463 24.27 6.59 -28.06
CA CYS A 463 25.72 6.74 -27.86
C CYS A 463 26.09 6.78 -26.37
N LYS A 464 27.28 6.22 -26.07
CA LYS A 464 27.90 6.25 -24.74
C LYS A 464 29.41 6.11 -24.91
N GLY A 465 30.17 7.13 -24.52
CA GLY A 465 31.61 7.17 -24.84
C GLY A 465 31.81 7.16 -26.35
N THR A 466 32.70 6.30 -26.81
CA THR A 466 32.96 6.04 -28.24
C THR A 466 31.98 5.04 -28.85
N TRP A 467 31.17 4.35 -28.04
CA TRP A 467 30.23 3.35 -28.51
C TRP A 467 28.99 3.99 -29.09
N LYS A 468 28.55 3.51 -30.25
CA LYS A 468 27.35 3.97 -30.92
C LYS A 468 26.52 2.80 -31.42
N LEU A 469 25.21 2.87 -31.23
CA LEU A 469 24.22 1.92 -31.70
C LEU A 469 23.23 2.62 -32.64
N ARG A 470 23.28 2.38 -33.92
CA ARG A 470 22.25 2.80 -34.87
C ARG A 470 21.00 1.94 -34.66
N VAL A 471 19.96 2.53 -34.06
CA VAL A 471 18.71 1.82 -33.75
C VAL A 471 17.92 1.61 -35.05
N HIS A 472 17.59 2.70 -35.74
CA HIS A 472 16.79 2.60 -36.97
C HIS A 472 17.02 3.79 -37.93
N LYS A 473 16.79 3.55 -39.27
CA LYS A 473 16.74 4.66 -40.23
C LYS A 473 15.49 5.47 -40.08
N VAL A 474 15.62 6.78 -39.99
CA VAL A 474 14.50 7.71 -39.81
C VAL A 474 13.45 7.58 -40.92
N ILE A 475 13.90 7.39 -42.17
CA ILE A 475 13.01 7.26 -43.33
C ILE A 475 12.07 6.05 -43.28
N ASN A 476 12.45 5.01 -42.50
CA ASN A 476 11.66 3.78 -42.36
C ASN A 476 10.71 3.85 -41.12
N ILE A 477 10.76 4.91 -40.32
CA ILE A 477 9.87 5.09 -39.17
C ILE A 477 8.62 5.85 -39.63
N PRO A 478 7.43 5.22 -39.65
CA PRO A 478 6.20 5.86 -40.16
C PRO A 478 5.87 7.20 -39.51
N LEU A 479 6.13 7.30 -38.20
CA LEU A 479 5.90 8.52 -37.40
C LEU A 479 6.66 9.74 -37.97
N THR A 480 7.77 9.55 -38.68
CA THR A 480 8.59 10.64 -39.24
C THR A 480 8.13 11.14 -40.59
N PHE A 481 7.16 10.49 -41.22
CA PHE A 481 6.72 10.79 -42.60
C PHE A 481 7.91 10.84 -43.57
N SER A 482 8.66 9.74 -43.62
CA SER A 482 9.88 9.61 -44.39
C SER A 482 10.96 10.65 -44.04
N GLY A 483 11.07 11.03 -42.76
CA GLY A 483 12.04 11.99 -42.25
C GLY A 483 11.64 13.48 -42.43
N LYS A 484 10.47 13.76 -43.00
CA LYS A 484 10.01 15.14 -43.21
C LYS A 484 9.57 15.82 -41.91
N ALA A 485 9.01 15.06 -40.96
CA ALA A 485 8.54 15.55 -39.67
C ALA A 485 9.67 15.49 -38.60
N VAL A 486 10.59 16.47 -38.66
CA VAL A 486 11.78 16.52 -37.77
C VAL A 486 11.40 16.56 -36.28
N PHE A 487 10.33 17.28 -35.92
CA PHE A 487 9.84 17.33 -34.54
C PHE A 487 9.33 15.98 -34.03
N MET A 488 8.92 15.06 -34.90
CA MET A 488 8.60 13.70 -34.51
C MET A 488 9.86 12.86 -34.20
N ILE A 489 10.97 13.15 -34.86
CA ILE A 489 12.27 12.52 -34.54
C ILE A 489 12.68 12.94 -33.11
N GLN A 490 12.46 14.19 -32.74
CA GLN A 490 12.72 14.70 -31.39
C GLN A 490 11.90 13.96 -30.33
N ASN A 491 10.70 13.47 -30.64
CA ASN A 491 9.89 12.66 -29.75
C ASN A 491 10.35 11.18 -29.70
N ILE A 492 10.95 10.67 -30.78
CA ILE A 492 11.45 9.30 -30.89
C ILE A 492 12.71 9.11 -30.05
N LEU A 493 13.64 10.08 -30.07
CA LEU A 493 14.93 9.99 -29.38
C LEU A 493 14.78 9.67 -27.87
N PRO A 494 13.98 10.41 -27.08
CA PRO A 494 13.79 10.07 -25.67
C PRO A 494 13.02 8.76 -25.46
N ALA A 495 12.16 8.35 -26.41
CA ALA A 495 11.45 7.09 -26.32
C ALA A 495 12.37 5.88 -26.47
N ILE A 496 13.27 5.89 -27.47
CA ILE A 496 14.26 4.82 -27.64
C ILE A 496 15.26 4.78 -26.49
N LEU A 497 15.62 5.95 -25.95
CA LEU A 497 16.53 6.05 -24.82
C LEU A 497 15.90 5.49 -23.54
N SER A 498 14.61 5.79 -23.31
CA SER A 498 13.83 5.19 -22.22
C SER A 498 13.78 3.65 -22.32
N ALA A 499 13.52 3.14 -23.52
CA ALA A 499 13.48 1.69 -23.80
C ALA A 499 14.84 1.02 -23.60
N PHE A 500 15.92 1.65 -24.06
CA PHE A 500 17.29 1.16 -23.88
C PHE A 500 17.70 1.12 -22.41
N ILE A 501 17.40 2.17 -21.65
CA ILE A 501 17.64 2.23 -20.19
C ILE A 501 16.88 1.12 -19.46
N ARG A 502 15.70 0.73 -19.95
CA ARG A 502 14.91 -0.39 -19.42
C ARG A 502 15.41 -1.76 -19.87
N ASN A 503 16.51 -1.82 -20.60
CA ASN A 503 17.10 -3.03 -21.16
C ASN A 503 16.15 -3.80 -22.10
N PHE A 504 15.30 -3.10 -22.84
CA PHE A 504 14.48 -3.72 -23.86
C PHE A 504 15.35 -4.18 -25.04
N LYS A 505 14.97 -5.29 -25.65
CA LYS A 505 15.71 -5.83 -26.80
C LYS A 505 15.63 -4.84 -27.98
N ILE A 506 16.75 -4.66 -28.66
CA ILE A 506 16.83 -3.69 -29.79
C ILE A 506 15.89 -4.09 -30.94
N GLU A 507 15.70 -5.38 -31.17
CA GLU A 507 14.78 -5.92 -32.17
C GLU A 507 13.34 -5.53 -31.88
N ASP A 508 12.92 -5.59 -30.60
CA ASP A 508 11.58 -5.18 -30.17
C ASP A 508 11.39 -3.66 -30.29
N ILE A 509 12.43 -2.87 -29.96
CA ILE A 509 12.42 -1.42 -30.16
C ILE A 509 12.27 -1.10 -31.66
N ARG A 510 13.01 -1.76 -32.55
CA ARG A 510 12.91 -1.59 -34.02
C ARG A 510 11.52 -1.92 -34.54
N LEU A 511 10.99 -3.08 -34.14
CA LEU A 511 9.63 -3.50 -34.48
C LEU A 511 8.58 -2.49 -34.02
N ALA A 512 8.71 -1.99 -32.79
CA ALA A 512 7.80 -0.98 -32.27
C ALA A 512 7.86 0.33 -33.07
N LEU A 513 9.05 0.78 -33.47
CA LEU A 513 9.21 1.97 -34.31
C LEU A 513 8.57 1.81 -35.70
N GLU A 514 8.62 0.62 -36.31
CA GLU A 514 8.02 0.32 -37.59
C GLU A 514 6.49 0.17 -37.54
N THR A 515 5.97 -0.32 -36.42
CA THR A 515 4.54 -0.57 -36.21
C THR A 515 3.78 0.58 -35.58
N PHE A 516 4.46 1.65 -35.12
CA PHE A 516 3.83 2.85 -34.61
C PHE A 516 3.44 3.80 -35.74
N ILE A 517 2.24 3.61 -36.27
CA ILE A 517 1.72 4.34 -37.45
C ILE A 517 0.82 5.49 -37.00
N PRO A 518 1.09 6.75 -37.38
CA PRO A 518 0.20 7.87 -37.08
C PRO A 518 -1.23 7.62 -37.55
N SER A 519 -2.16 7.62 -36.61
CA SER A 519 -3.57 7.34 -36.87
C SER A 519 -4.45 7.91 -35.76
N PRO A 520 -5.76 8.06 -35.98
CA PRO A 520 -6.69 8.49 -34.93
C PRO A 520 -6.72 7.59 -33.69
N VAL A 521 -6.21 6.36 -33.80
CA VAL A 521 -6.12 5.40 -32.68
C VAL A 521 -4.79 5.52 -31.97
N GLN A 522 -3.66 5.51 -32.70
CA GLN A 522 -2.33 5.51 -32.09
C GLN A 522 -1.85 6.91 -31.67
N THR A 523 -2.21 7.94 -32.46
CA THR A 523 -1.81 9.34 -32.20
C THR A 523 -3.01 10.30 -32.37
N PRO A 524 -4.07 10.20 -31.56
CA PRO A 524 -5.28 11.01 -31.76
C PRO A 524 -4.97 12.51 -31.88
N GLY A 525 -5.37 13.12 -33.00
CA GLY A 525 -5.13 14.55 -33.26
C GLY A 525 -3.65 14.94 -33.39
N ARG A 526 -2.74 14.02 -33.69
CA ARG A 526 -1.32 14.30 -33.89
C ARG A 526 -0.92 13.80 -35.28
N MET A 527 -0.80 14.70 -36.26
CA MET A 527 -0.43 14.40 -37.66
C MET A 527 -1.30 13.30 -38.29
N ASN A 528 -2.60 13.28 -38.02
CA ASN A 528 -3.47 12.27 -38.63
C ASN A 528 -3.78 12.61 -40.08
N MET A 529 -3.39 11.71 -40.99
CA MET A 529 -3.52 11.88 -42.43
C MET A 529 -4.73 11.10 -42.96
N PHE A 530 -5.63 11.78 -43.65
CA PHE A 530 -6.80 11.19 -44.28
C PHE A 530 -6.70 11.39 -45.80
N GLN A 531 -6.59 10.28 -46.51
CA GLN A 531 -6.45 10.27 -47.98
C GLN A 531 -7.83 10.26 -48.64
N PHE A 532 -8.07 11.24 -49.51
CA PHE A 532 -9.23 11.29 -50.39
C PHE A 532 -8.78 11.22 -51.84
N LYS A 533 -9.69 10.92 -52.75
CA LYS A 533 -9.37 10.75 -54.18
C LYS A 533 -8.61 11.94 -54.81
N LYS A 534 -8.88 13.15 -54.38
CA LYS A 534 -8.35 14.40 -54.99
C LYS A 534 -7.50 15.24 -54.02
N PHE A 535 -7.48 14.93 -52.74
CA PHE A 535 -6.76 15.71 -51.74
C PHE A 535 -6.47 14.87 -50.48
N THR A 536 -5.57 15.36 -49.67
CA THR A 536 -5.27 14.80 -48.37
C THR A 536 -5.63 15.80 -47.27
N VAL A 537 -6.26 15.35 -46.20
CA VAL A 537 -6.51 16.15 -44.99
C VAL A 537 -5.54 15.70 -43.89
N MET A 538 -4.86 16.66 -43.30
CA MET A 538 -4.04 16.46 -42.12
C MET A 538 -4.73 17.13 -40.92
N VAL A 539 -4.88 16.40 -39.83
CA VAL A 539 -5.42 16.92 -38.57
C VAL A 539 -4.32 16.88 -37.50
N ASP A 540 -4.04 18.02 -36.91
CA ASP A 540 -3.07 18.16 -35.81
C ASP A 540 -3.61 19.10 -34.73
N TYR A 541 -3.16 18.89 -33.49
CA TYR A 541 -3.56 19.64 -32.31
C TYR A 541 -2.58 20.79 -31.98
N ALA A 542 -1.80 21.26 -32.94
CA ALA A 542 -0.93 22.43 -32.72
C ALA A 542 -1.76 23.64 -32.23
N HIS A 543 -1.35 24.22 -31.10
CA HIS A 543 -2.10 25.27 -30.40
C HIS A 543 -1.21 26.39 -29.82
N ASN A 544 0.10 26.33 -30.09
CA ASN A 544 1.06 27.35 -29.69
C ASN A 544 2.03 27.68 -30.84
N PRO A 545 2.76 28.80 -30.78
CA PRO A 545 3.65 29.23 -31.85
C PRO A 545 4.67 28.18 -32.30
N ALA A 546 5.30 27.49 -31.34
CA ALA A 546 6.29 26.45 -31.64
C ALA A 546 5.68 25.25 -32.37
N GLY A 547 4.47 24.84 -31.99
CA GLY A 547 3.72 23.78 -32.70
C GLY A 547 3.36 24.19 -34.13
N PHE A 548 2.86 25.39 -34.34
CA PHE A 548 2.55 25.89 -35.71
C PHE A 548 3.80 26.02 -36.58
N GLN A 549 4.93 26.47 -36.01
CA GLN A 549 6.21 26.51 -36.75
C GLN A 549 6.68 25.11 -37.16
N ALA A 550 6.52 24.11 -36.29
CA ALA A 550 6.90 22.74 -36.59
C ALA A 550 6.04 22.17 -37.75
N ILE A 551 4.74 22.40 -37.74
CA ILE A 551 3.82 22.03 -38.82
C ILE A 551 4.16 22.77 -40.13
N ALA A 552 4.43 24.08 -40.09
CA ALA A 552 4.82 24.86 -41.27
C ALA A 552 6.08 24.29 -41.94
N ARG A 553 7.14 24.03 -41.16
CA ARG A 553 8.39 23.40 -41.66
C ARG A 553 8.15 22.00 -42.24
N PHE A 554 7.22 21.24 -41.70
CA PHE A 554 6.82 19.95 -42.30
C PHE A 554 6.12 20.18 -43.65
N LEU A 555 5.15 21.08 -43.72
CA LEU A 555 4.40 21.38 -44.92
C LEU A 555 5.28 21.91 -46.05
N GLU A 556 6.37 22.66 -45.78
CA GLU A 556 7.34 23.09 -46.77
C GLU A 556 7.96 21.88 -47.51
N LYS A 557 8.16 20.75 -46.83
CA LYS A 557 8.74 19.51 -47.35
C LYS A 557 7.73 18.60 -48.05
N VAL A 558 6.42 18.92 -47.99
CA VAL A 558 5.34 18.13 -48.61
C VAL A 558 5.12 18.67 -50.04
N ASP A 559 5.20 17.77 -51.00
CA ASP A 559 4.92 18.11 -52.41
C ASP A 559 3.39 18.07 -52.67
N ALA A 560 2.71 19.18 -52.44
CA ALA A 560 1.29 19.35 -52.68
C ALA A 560 0.96 20.84 -52.97
N LYS A 561 0.10 21.07 -53.95
CA LYS A 561 -0.35 22.42 -54.32
C LYS A 561 -1.84 22.40 -54.74
N PRO A 562 -2.71 23.35 -54.26
CA PRO A 562 -2.42 24.30 -53.21
C PRO A 562 -2.38 23.62 -51.82
N LYS A 563 -1.79 24.33 -50.83
CA LYS A 563 -1.89 23.97 -49.40
C LYS A 563 -2.85 24.97 -48.73
N VAL A 564 -3.88 24.47 -48.09
CA VAL A 564 -4.88 25.27 -47.38
C VAL A 564 -4.85 24.91 -45.91
N GLY A 565 -4.69 25.87 -45.04
CA GLY A 565 -4.74 25.72 -43.59
C GLY A 565 -6.05 26.24 -43.00
N VAL A 566 -6.68 25.44 -42.14
CA VAL A 566 -7.78 25.87 -41.30
C VAL A 566 -7.25 25.87 -39.85
N ILE A 567 -7.17 27.05 -39.26
CA ILE A 567 -6.63 27.23 -37.90
C ILE A 567 -7.79 27.65 -37.01
N ALA A 568 -8.05 26.91 -35.95
CA ALA A 568 -8.96 27.29 -34.89
C ALA A 568 -8.14 27.91 -33.74
N GLY A 569 -8.49 29.13 -33.32
CA GLY A 569 -7.99 29.71 -32.10
C GLY A 569 -8.62 28.95 -30.93
N VAL A 570 -7.77 28.36 -30.06
CA VAL A 570 -8.27 27.85 -28.78
C VAL A 570 -8.45 29.07 -27.90
N GLY A 571 -9.73 29.44 -27.64
CA GLY A 571 -10.05 30.50 -26.68
C GLY A 571 -9.44 30.23 -25.30
N ASP A 572 -9.33 31.28 -24.53
CA ASP A 572 -8.66 31.35 -23.22
C ASP A 572 -8.60 30.02 -22.43
N ARG A 573 -7.52 29.37 -22.55
CA ARG A 573 -7.09 28.32 -21.65
C ARG A 573 -5.88 28.78 -20.83
#